data_91179244e148e42f6945ccbdf0bb58bd
#
_entry.id   91179244e148e42f6945ccbdf0bb58bd
#
_cell.length_a   1.000
_cell.length_b   1.000
_cell.length_c   1.000
_cell.angle_alpha   90.00
_cell.angle_beta   90.00
_cell.angle_gamma   90.00
#
_symmetry.space_group_name_H-M   'P 1'
#
loop_
_entity.id
_entity.type
_entity.pdbx_description
1 polymer ?
#
loop_
_entity_poly.entity_id
_entity_poly.type
_entity_poly.pdbx_seq_one_letter_code
_entity_poly.pdbx_strand_id
1 'polypeptide(L)'
;MKHTYHFMAGLPRAGGTLLKSIIDQNPNIHSSPVSPVMELMYWNEEYFKTSEQYLGYPKPKSAYNIISGFMDQYYYDIEEPVVIDHCRAWPNNIQRIKTYITPNPKIICVVRDVVEILTSFITMIHRNSDQVSFVDTHLIEKGLPINDDNRCDYLMSDDGIVEQALWSLSQAFIKKDLRHLLIVEYNNLVGDTENEMKRIYEFLDLEYYQHDFDNVHNNHRELDNELYALKDMHHVRTSVKKISKNPQDILSDYILDKYNRLEYWKYSDSPYLHA
;
A
#
# COMPACT_ATOMS: atom_id res chain seq x y z
N MET A 1 -16.69 -5.23 17.56
CA MET A 1 -16.39 -4.46 16.33
C MET A 1 -17.66 -4.43 15.48
N LYS A 2 -17.92 -3.28 14.87
CA LYS A 2 -19.13 -3.05 14.03
C LYS A 2 -19.01 -3.78 12.67
N HIS A 3 -17.78 -3.92 12.15
CA HIS A 3 -17.50 -4.45 10.82
C HIS A 3 -16.58 -5.67 10.87
N THR A 4 -16.56 -6.44 9.77
CA THR A 4 -15.46 -7.35 9.48
C THR A 4 -14.34 -6.56 8.82
N TYR A 5 -13.15 -6.55 9.43
CA TYR A 5 -12.00 -5.82 8.93
C TYR A 5 -11.05 -6.74 8.18
N HIS A 6 -10.74 -6.37 6.94
CA HIS A 6 -9.64 -6.87 6.15
C HIS A 6 -8.68 -5.73 5.82
N PHE A 7 -7.54 -6.05 5.23
CA PHE A 7 -6.48 -5.09 5.02
C PHE A 7 -5.96 -5.17 3.59
N MET A 8 -5.56 -4.04 3.06
CA MET A 8 -4.84 -3.94 1.81
C MET A 8 -3.53 -3.20 2.01
N ALA A 9 -2.49 -3.71 1.40
CA ALA A 9 -1.16 -3.13 1.37
C ALA A 9 -0.55 -3.31 -0.02
N GLY A 10 0.69 -3.02 -0.15
CA GLY A 10 1.44 -3.29 -1.36
C GLY A 10 2.32 -2.13 -1.78
N LEU A 11 2.92 -2.29 -2.95
CA LEU A 11 3.89 -1.33 -3.46
C LEU A 11 3.17 -0.14 -4.12
N PRO A 12 3.73 1.07 -4.01
CA PRO A 12 3.17 2.21 -4.73
C PRO A 12 3.23 1.95 -6.24
N ARG A 13 2.25 2.47 -6.99
CA ARG A 13 2.14 2.26 -8.44
C ARG A 13 1.98 0.80 -8.90
N ALA A 14 1.67 -0.10 -7.99
CA ALA A 14 1.42 -1.51 -8.29
C ALA A 14 -0.05 -1.83 -8.63
N GLY A 15 -0.93 -0.83 -8.72
CA GLY A 15 -2.35 -1.03 -9.05
C GLY A 15 -3.28 -1.09 -7.84
N GLY A 16 -2.83 -0.68 -6.65
CA GLY A 16 -3.66 -0.66 -5.44
C GLY A 16 -4.93 0.17 -5.60
N THR A 17 -4.83 1.38 -6.19
CA THR A 17 -6.01 2.22 -6.46
C THR A 17 -6.99 1.55 -7.44
N LEU A 18 -6.48 0.85 -8.45
CA LEU A 18 -7.31 0.09 -9.39
C LEU A 18 -8.05 -1.03 -8.66
N LEU A 19 -7.34 -1.86 -7.90
CA LEU A 19 -7.95 -2.96 -7.14
C LEU A 19 -9.00 -2.45 -6.15
N LYS A 20 -8.66 -1.39 -5.38
CA LYS A 20 -9.60 -0.73 -4.48
C LYS A 20 -10.88 -0.32 -5.21
N SER A 21 -10.75 0.32 -6.37
CA SER A 21 -11.90 0.82 -7.15
C SER A 21 -12.75 -0.31 -7.76
N ILE A 22 -12.15 -1.46 -8.06
CA ILE A 22 -12.91 -2.65 -8.48
C ILE A 22 -13.68 -3.21 -7.27
N ILE A 23 -13.05 -3.40 -6.13
CA ILE A 23 -13.67 -3.93 -4.92
C ILE A 23 -14.82 -3.03 -4.43
N ASP A 24 -14.66 -1.72 -4.53
CA ASP A 24 -15.64 -0.70 -4.14
C ASP A 24 -16.95 -0.71 -4.95
N GLN A 25 -17.01 -1.50 -6.04
CA GLN A 25 -18.27 -1.77 -6.74
C GLN A 25 -19.21 -2.70 -5.95
N ASN A 26 -18.68 -3.48 -5.00
CA ASN A 26 -19.49 -4.34 -4.16
C ASN A 26 -20.16 -3.51 -3.05
N PRO A 27 -21.50 -3.39 -3.02
CA PRO A 27 -22.19 -2.55 -2.05
C PRO A 27 -22.08 -3.03 -0.60
N ASN A 28 -21.51 -4.20 -0.35
CA ASN A 28 -21.28 -4.72 0.99
C ASN A 28 -19.83 -4.47 1.47
N ILE A 29 -18.98 -3.83 0.67
CA ILE A 29 -17.58 -3.63 1.00
C ILE A 29 -17.22 -2.16 0.84
N HIS A 30 -16.78 -1.53 1.93
CA HIS A 30 -16.07 -0.26 1.87
C HIS A 30 -14.57 -0.54 1.69
N SER A 31 -14.01 -0.11 0.57
CA SER A 31 -12.56 -0.19 0.33
C SER A 31 -11.95 1.21 0.42
N SER A 32 -11.29 1.49 1.55
CA SER A 32 -10.80 2.84 1.85
C SER A 32 -9.65 3.27 0.94
N PRO A 33 -9.44 4.57 0.74
CA PRO A 33 -8.13 5.13 0.44
C PRO A 33 -7.12 4.79 1.55
N VAL A 34 -5.87 5.24 1.40
CA VAL A 34 -4.87 5.08 2.47
C VAL A 34 -5.40 5.73 3.76
N SER A 35 -5.40 4.97 4.86
CA SER A 35 -5.84 5.44 6.18
C SER A 35 -4.66 5.68 7.14
N PRO A 36 -4.79 6.57 8.12
CA PRO A 36 -3.80 6.80 9.16
C PRO A 36 -3.95 5.83 10.36
N VAL A 37 -4.89 4.88 10.34
CA VAL A 37 -5.27 4.10 11.53
C VAL A 37 -4.08 3.32 12.11
N MET A 38 -3.27 2.70 11.24
CA MET A 38 -2.09 1.96 11.71
C MET A 38 -1.10 2.88 12.45
N GLU A 39 -0.86 4.09 11.94
CA GLU A 39 0.02 5.07 12.56
C GLU A 39 -0.54 5.57 13.90
N LEU A 40 -1.84 5.85 13.96
CA LEU A 40 -2.52 6.23 15.21
C LEU A 40 -2.38 5.12 16.25
N MET A 41 -2.55 3.86 15.89
CA MET A 41 -2.35 2.73 16.80
C MET A 41 -0.89 2.67 17.28
N TYR A 42 0.07 2.80 16.37
CA TYR A 42 1.50 2.76 16.70
C TYR A 42 1.88 3.87 17.68
N TRP A 43 1.55 5.13 17.38
CA TRP A 43 1.90 6.26 18.22
C TRP A 43 1.23 6.21 19.59
N ASN A 44 0.01 5.68 19.69
CA ASN A 44 -0.64 5.50 20.99
C ASN A 44 0.00 4.37 21.81
N GLU A 45 0.43 3.26 21.17
CA GLU A 45 1.24 2.25 21.89
C GLU A 45 2.53 2.84 22.45
N GLU A 46 3.27 3.61 21.63
CA GLU A 46 4.51 4.26 22.06
C GLU A 46 4.26 5.29 23.17
N TYR A 47 3.17 6.06 23.07
CA TYR A 47 2.78 7.00 24.11
C TYR A 47 2.54 6.28 25.45
N PHE A 48 1.81 5.17 25.47
CA PHE A 48 1.59 4.41 26.70
C PHE A 48 2.84 3.73 27.24
N LYS A 49 3.87 3.51 26.46
CA LYS A 49 5.16 2.97 26.92
C LYS A 49 6.07 4.04 27.53
N THR A 50 5.91 5.31 27.16
CA THR A 50 6.87 6.38 27.45
C THR A 50 6.29 7.53 28.26
N SER A 51 4.97 7.71 28.30
CA SER A 51 4.32 8.81 29.02
C SER A 51 4.46 8.66 30.54
N GLU A 52 5.08 9.63 31.20
CA GLU A 52 5.21 9.68 32.66
C GLU A 52 3.86 9.63 33.38
N GLN A 53 2.84 10.32 32.82
CA GLN A 53 1.49 10.36 33.39
C GLN A 53 0.86 8.96 33.38
N TYR A 54 1.03 8.23 32.29
CA TYR A 54 0.52 6.86 32.21
C TYR A 54 1.34 5.89 33.08
N LEU A 55 2.66 5.98 33.07
CA LEU A 55 3.54 5.14 33.87
C LEU A 55 3.35 5.37 35.38
N GLY A 56 3.00 6.60 35.79
CA GLY A 56 2.67 6.94 37.16
C GLY A 56 1.36 6.32 37.68
N TYR A 57 0.40 6.04 36.77
CA TYR A 57 -0.86 5.37 37.11
C TYR A 57 -1.36 4.50 35.91
N PRO A 58 -0.75 3.34 35.70
CA PRO A 58 -1.05 2.50 34.55
C PRO A 58 -2.47 1.92 34.57
N LYS A 59 -3.15 1.99 33.41
CA LYS A 59 -4.45 1.36 33.16
C LYS A 59 -4.40 0.49 31.90
N PRO A 60 -3.78 -0.71 31.96
CA PRO A 60 -3.54 -1.52 30.76
C PRO A 60 -4.81 -1.88 29.98
N LYS A 61 -5.93 -2.16 30.66
CA LYS A 61 -7.21 -2.43 30.03
C LYS A 61 -7.75 -1.21 29.27
N SER A 62 -7.57 0.01 29.84
CA SER A 62 -8.00 1.24 29.18
C SER A 62 -7.13 1.55 27.96
N ALA A 63 -5.81 1.37 28.06
CA ALA A 63 -4.90 1.52 26.94
C ALA A 63 -5.24 0.54 25.81
N TYR A 64 -5.47 -0.73 26.15
CA TYR A 64 -5.93 -1.73 25.17
C TYR A 64 -7.24 -1.32 24.50
N ASN A 65 -8.26 -0.89 25.26
CA ASN A 65 -9.54 -0.48 24.72
C ASN A 65 -9.45 0.74 23.79
N ILE A 66 -8.58 1.69 24.12
CA ILE A 66 -8.32 2.86 23.25
C ILE A 66 -7.77 2.39 21.91
N ILE A 67 -6.70 1.57 21.92
CA ILE A 67 -6.05 1.14 20.68
C ILE A 67 -6.98 0.23 19.86
N SER A 68 -7.66 -0.73 20.49
CA SER A 68 -8.59 -1.63 19.80
C SER A 68 -9.83 -0.93 19.24
N GLY A 69 -10.16 0.26 19.76
CA GLY A 69 -11.27 1.07 19.28
C GLY A 69 -10.99 1.88 18.03
N PHE A 70 -9.72 2.06 17.63
CA PHE A 70 -9.38 2.96 16.51
C PHE A 70 -10.10 2.60 15.22
N MET A 71 -10.17 1.32 14.84
CA MET A 71 -10.87 0.91 13.62
C MET A 71 -12.35 1.29 13.65
N ASP A 72 -13.07 0.91 14.72
CA ASP A 72 -14.51 1.18 14.85
C ASP A 72 -14.80 2.69 14.95
N GLN A 73 -13.87 3.49 15.50
CA GLN A 73 -14.05 4.94 15.60
C GLN A 73 -13.70 5.66 14.30
N TYR A 74 -12.69 5.19 13.57
CA TYR A 74 -12.31 5.79 12.29
C TYR A 74 -13.36 5.52 11.21
N TYR A 75 -13.98 4.32 11.23
CA TYR A 75 -15.02 3.90 10.29
C TYR A 75 -16.42 3.97 10.90
N TYR A 76 -16.66 4.88 11.86
CA TYR A 76 -17.94 4.94 12.59
C TYR A 76 -19.14 5.25 11.69
N ASP A 77 -18.94 6.01 10.63
CA ASP A 77 -19.93 6.48 9.65
C ASP A 77 -20.09 5.54 8.44
N ILE A 78 -19.28 4.50 8.35
CA ILE A 78 -19.39 3.48 7.30
C ILE A 78 -20.51 2.50 7.66
N GLU A 79 -21.35 2.16 6.68
CA GLU A 79 -22.52 1.26 6.86
C GLU A 79 -22.25 -0.15 6.35
N GLU A 80 -21.33 -0.32 5.40
CA GLU A 80 -20.96 -1.59 4.79
C GLU A 80 -20.45 -2.60 5.84
N PRO A 81 -20.92 -3.87 5.79
CA PRO A 81 -20.52 -4.86 6.79
C PRO A 81 -19.04 -5.26 6.74
N VAL A 82 -18.37 -5.02 5.62
CA VAL A 82 -16.94 -5.32 5.43
C VAL A 82 -16.20 -4.03 5.14
N VAL A 83 -15.08 -3.83 5.83
CA VAL A 83 -14.16 -2.72 5.57
C VAL A 83 -12.78 -3.28 5.23
N ILE A 84 -12.24 -2.83 4.11
CA ILE A 84 -10.85 -3.11 3.72
C ILE A 84 -10.03 -1.84 3.91
N ASP A 85 -9.26 -1.81 4.98
CA ASP A 85 -8.38 -0.68 5.31
C ASP A 85 -7.07 -0.76 4.51
N HIS A 86 -6.66 0.35 3.92
CA HIS A 86 -5.46 0.42 3.10
C HIS A 86 -4.32 1.16 3.81
N CYS A 87 -3.27 0.43 4.17
CA CYS A 87 -2.01 0.99 4.65
C CYS A 87 -0.83 0.09 4.28
N ARG A 88 0.24 0.68 3.72
CA ARG A 88 1.45 -0.06 3.29
C ARG A 88 2.17 -0.75 4.45
N ALA A 89 1.98 -0.27 5.68
CA ALA A 89 2.63 -0.80 6.86
C ALA A 89 1.95 -2.04 7.47
N TRP A 90 0.77 -2.47 7.00
CA TRP A 90 0.07 -3.62 7.57
C TRP A 90 0.89 -4.91 7.56
N PRO A 91 1.67 -5.27 6.52
CA PRO A 91 2.44 -6.51 6.53
C PRO A 91 3.47 -6.60 7.66
N ASN A 92 4.10 -5.48 8.02
CA ASN A 92 5.01 -5.43 9.17
C ASN A 92 4.29 -5.44 10.53
N ASN A 93 2.98 -5.17 10.55
CA ASN A 93 2.18 -4.98 11.75
C ASN A 93 1.15 -6.09 12.02
N ILE A 94 1.36 -7.30 11.47
CA ILE A 94 0.44 -8.45 11.65
C ILE A 94 0.17 -8.75 13.14
N GLN A 95 1.17 -8.67 14.00
CA GLN A 95 0.98 -8.88 15.43
C GLN A 95 0.09 -7.82 16.08
N ARG A 96 0.18 -6.55 15.64
CA ARG A 96 -0.70 -5.48 16.12
C ARG A 96 -2.14 -5.75 15.70
N ILE A 97 -2.36 -6.17 14.45
CA ILE A 97 -3.69 -6.57 13.99
C ILE A 97 -4.23 -7.72 14.84
N LYS A 98 -3.42 -8.76 15.09
CA LYS A 98 -3.80 -9.92 15.93
C LYS A 98 -4.15 -9.52 17.35
N THR A 99 -3.45 -8.56 17.90
CA THR A 99 -3.64 -8.11 19.28
C THR A 99 -4.88 -7.27 19.45
N TYR A 100 -5.17 -6.36 18.52
CA TYR A 100 -6.16 -5.29 18.74
C TYR A 100 -7.38 -5.37 17.84
N ILE A 101 -7.31 -6.05 16.68
CA ILE A 101 -8.37 -6.01 15.68
C ILE A 101 -8.98 -7.40 15.44
N THR A 102 -8.20 -8.34 14.94
CA THR A 102 -8.69 -9.70 14.62
C THR A 102 -7.58 -10.74 14.77
N PRO A 103 -7.86 -11.91 15.36
CA PRO A 103 -6.86 -12.96 15.52
C PRO A 103 -6.37 -13.57 14.20
N ASN A 104 -7.18 -13.47 13.14
CA ASN A 104 -6.91 -14.05 11.82
C ASN A 104 -6.93 -12.96 10.74
N PRO A 105 -5.93 -12.06 10.70
CA PRO A 105 -5.89 -11.01 9.69
C PRO A 105 -5.72 -11.57 8.28
N LYS A 106 -6.36 -10.92 7.31
CA LYS A 106 -6.21 -11.17 5.89
C LYS A 106 -5.79 -9.87 5.22
N ILE A 107 -4.63 -9.91 4.58
CA ILE A 107 -3.98 -8.72 3.98
C ILE A 107 -3.73 -9.00 2.50
N ILE A 108 -4.37 -8.25 1.63
CA ILE A 108 -4.10 -8.26 0.19
C ILE A 108 -2.87 -7.38 -0.05
N CYS A 109 -1.83 -7.92 -0.68
CA CYS A 109 -0.61 -7.19 -1.00
C CYS A 109 -0.44 -7.08 -2.51
N VAL A 110 -0.70 -5.90 -3.06
CA VAL A 110 -0.56 -5.64 -4.49
C VAL A 110 0.89 -5.33 -4.81
N VAL A 111 1.49 -6.12 -5.69
CA VAL A 111 2.92 -6.02 -6.03
C VAL A 111 3.13 -5.86 -7.54
N ARG A 112 4.28 -5.30 -7.88
CA ARG A 112 4.71 -5.08 -9.26
C ARG A 112 6.23 -5.09 -9.31
N ASP A 113 6.80 -5.41 -10.46
CA ASP A 113 8.21 -5.28 -10.75
C ASP A 113 8.72 -3.87 -10.36
N VAL A 114 9.84 -3.83 -9.60
CA VAL A 114 10.35 -2.56 -9.03
C VAL A 114 10.78 -1.60 -10.13
N VAL A 115 11.41 -2.12 -11.18
CA VAL A 115 11.84 -1.30 -12.33
C VAL A 115 10.61 -0.71 -13.06
N GLU A 116 9.52 -1.47 -13.19
CA GLU A 116 8.25 -0.95 -13.73
C GLU A 116 7.60 0.11 -12.82
N ILE A 117 7.74 -0.02 -11.49
CA ILE A 117 7.27 1.00 -10.53
C ILE A 117 8.06 2.30 -10.74
N LEU A 118 9.39 2.22 -10.77
CA LEU A 118 10.26 3.38 -11.01
C LEU A 118 9.96 4.05 -12.36
N THR A 119 9.80 3.25 -13.43
CA THR A 119 9.36 3.73 -14.74
C THR A 119 8.05 4.50 -14.67
N SER A 120 7.08 4.00 -13.88
CA SER A 120 5.78 4.67 -13.68
C SER A 120 5.94 6.02 -12.97
N PHE A 121 6.79 6.10 -11.93
CA PHE A 121 7.07 7.36 -11.22
C PHE A 121 7.74 8.38 -12.11
N ILE A 122 8.83 8.02 -12.79
CA ILE A 122 9.56 8.92 -13.69
C ILE A 122 8.66 9.42 -14.81
N THR A 123 7.88 8.53 -15.42
CA THR A 123 6.89 8.93 -16.45
C THR A 123 5.88 9.94 -15.90
N MET A 124 5.43 9.77 -14.67
CA MET A 124 4.46 10.67 -14.05
C MET A 124 5.09 12.02 -13.70
N ILE A 125 6.32 12.04 -13.17
CA ILE A 125 7.07 13.26 -12.88
C ILE A 125 7.29 14.06 -14.18
N HIS A 126 7.72 13.41 -15.25
CA HIS A 126 7.89 14.09 -16.56
C HIS A 126 6.59 14.68 -17.10
N ARG A 127 5.45 14.02 -16.88
CA ARG A 127 4.13 14.54 -17.28
C ARG A 127 3.71 15.78 -16.48
N ASN A 128 4.21 15.91 -15.25
CA ASN A 128 3.95 17.02 -14.34
C ASN A 128 5.15 17.98 -14.24
N SER A 129 5.92 18.13 -15.30
CA SER A 129 7.15 18.94 -15.33
C SER A 129 6.93 20.45 -15.12
N ASP A 130 5.68 20.89 -15.11
CA ASP A 130 5.28 22.26 -14.72
C ASP A 130 5.29 22.48 -13.18
N GLN A 131 5.54 21.43 -12.39
CA GLN A 131 5.56 21.47 -10.94
C GLN A 131 6.85 20.84 -10.40
N VAL A 132 7.23 21.21 -9.17
CA VAL A 132 8.28 20.54 -8.41
C VAL A 132 7.65 19.41 -7.61
N SER A 133 7.90 18.16 -8.04
CA SER A 133 7.33 16.98 -7.38
C SER A 133 7.87 16.83 -5.95
N PHE A 134 7.16 16.04 -5.13
CA PHE A 134 7.65 15.70 -3.78
C PHE A 134 9.05 15.04 -3.82
N VAL A 135 9.35 14.28 -4.87
CA VAL A 135 10.68 13.68 -5.10
C VAL A 135 11.72 14.77 -5.35
N ASP A 136 11.41 15.72 -6.26
CA ASP A 136 12.31 16.82 -6.57
C ASP A 136 12.52 17.75 -5.38
N THR A 137 11.47 18.00 -4.60
CA THR A 137 11.57 18.78 -3.35
C THR A 137 12.59 18.17 -2.40
N HIS A 138 12.54 16.85 -2.21
CA HIS A 138 13.52 16.15 -1.37
C HIS A 138 14.95 16.25 -1.92
N LEU A 139 15.14 16.09 -3.24
CA LEU A 139 16.46 16.24 -3.84
C LEU A 139 17.03 17.64 -3.64
N ILE A 140 16.20 18.67 -3.78
CA ILE A 140 16.57 20.08 -3.53
C ILE A 140 17.00 20.27 -2.06
N GLU A 141 16.23 19.77 -1.11
CA GLU A 141 16.52 19.87 0.33
C GLU A 141 17.85 19.18 0.70
N LYS A 142 18.19 18.10 0.00
CA LYS A 142 19.46 17.38 0.19
C LYS A 142 20.60 17.96 -0.64
N GLY A 143 20.38 18.97 -1.46
CA GLY A 143 21.39 19.56 -2.37
C GLY A 143 21.85 18.60 -3.47
N LEU A 144 20.99 17.66 -3.88
CA LEU A 144 21.26 16.67 -4.92
C LEU A 144 20.80 17.18 -6.29
N PRO A 145 21.50 16.82 -7.38
CA PRO A 145 21.05 17.12 -8.74
C PRO A 145 19.69 16.53 -9.05
N ILE A 146 18.84 17.30 -9.72
CA ILE A 146 17.53 16.83 -10.21
C ILE A 146 17.77 16.10 -11.54
N ASN A 147 17.76 14.77 -11.48
CA ASN A 147 17.79 13.87 -12.64
C ASN A 147 17.08 12.57 -12.29
N ASP A 148 16.79 11.74 -13.28
CA ASP A 148 15.97 10.54 -13.09
C ASP A 148 16.66 9.46 -12.25
N ASP A 149 18.00 9.36 -12.32
CA ASP A 149 18.75 8.42 -11.49
C ASP A 149 18.62 8.79 -10.00
N ASN A 150 18.82 10.05 -9.65
CA ASN A 150 18.67 10.53 -8.27
C ASN A 150 17.20 10.43 -7.78
N ARG A 151 16.21 10.63 -8.67
CA ARG A 151 14.79 10.41 -8.33
C ARG A 151 14.52 8.94 -7.99
N CYS A 152 15.06 8.02 -8.80
CA CYS A 152 14.94 6.58 -8.55
C CYS A 152 15.66 6.18 -7.25
N ASP A 153 16.88 6.68 -7.04
CA ASP A 153 17.67 6.41 -5.85
C ASP A 153 16.97 6.94 -4.57
N TYR A 154 16.34 8.10 -4.64
CA TYR A 154 15.52 8.58 -3.52
C TYR A 154 14.30 7.69 -3.27
N LEU A 155 13.54 7.33 -4.30
CA LEU A 155 12.37 6.46 -4.14
C LEU A 155 12.72 5.11 -3.50
N MET A 156 13.96 4.65 -3.69
CA MET A 156 14.53 3.40 -3.17
C MET A 156 15.47 3.61 -1.96
N SER A 157 15.51 4.80 -1.38
CA SER A 157 16.22 5.06 -0.12
C SER A 157 15.36 4.73 1.11
N ASP A 158 15.95 4.72 2.31
CA ASP A 158 15.24 4.47 3.58
C ASP A 158 14.06 5.44 3.81
N ASP A 159 14.17 6.68 3.28
CA ASP A 159 13.11 7.70 3.31
C ASP A 159 12.14 7.56 2.13
N GLY A 160 12.44 6.70 1.15
CA GLY A 160 11.70 6.55 -0.09
C GLY A 160 10.46 5.66 0.05
N ILE A 161 9.36 6.10 -0.58
CA ILE A 161 8.07 5.40 -0.44
C ILE A 161 8.04 4.00 -1.06
N VAL A 162 8.94 3.70 -2.01
CA VAL A 162 9.05 2.37 -2.63
C VAL A 162 9.79 1.44 -1.69
N GLU A 163 10.95 1.87 -1.19
CA GLU A 163 11.75 1.08 -0.24
C GLU A 163 10.98 0.78 1.04
N GLN A 164 10.33 1.78 1.65
CA GLN A 164 9.52 1.58 2.85
C GLN A 164 8.41 0.54 2.65
N ALA A 165 7.78 0.53 1.48
CA ALA A 165 6.75 -0.46 1.17
C ALA A 165 7.33 -1.86 0.94
N LEU A 166 8.47 -1.96 0.24
CA LEU A 166 9.22 -3.21 0.07
C LEU A 166 9.66 -3.75 1.42
N TRP A 167 10.28 -2.94 2.25
CA TRP A 167 10.71 -3.33 3.60
C TRP A 167 9.53 -3.83 4.44
N SER A 168 8.41 -3.10 4.47
CA SER A 168 7.23 -3.51 5.23
C SER A 168 6.72 -4.89 4.80
N LEU A 169 6.63 -5.14 3.51
CA LEU A 169 6.20 -6.43 2.99
C LEU A 169 7.23 -7.53 3.30
N SER A 170 8.54 -7.26 3.18
CA SER A 170 9.60 -8.24 3.45
C SER A 170 9.57 -8.75 4.89
N GLN A 171 9.17 -7.91 5.85
CA GLN A 171 9.05 -8.29 7.26
C GLN A 171 8.07 -9.46 7.48
N ALA A 172 7.00 -9.56 6.69
CA ALA A 172 6.08 -10.69 6.78
C ALA A 172 6.72 -11.99 6.24
N PHE A 173 7.58 -11.89 5.22
CA PHE A 173 8.37 -13.04 4.72
C PHE A 173 9.41 -13.49 5.75
N ILE A 174 10.19 -12.56 6.29
CA ILE A 174 11.21 -12.85 7.33
C ILE A 174 10.57 -13.47 8.58
N LYS A 175 9.44 -12.94 9.03
CA LYS A 175 8.69 -13.44 10.21
C LYS A 175 7.88 -14.69 9.93
N LYS A 176 7.84 -15.18 8.68
CA LYS A 176 7.07 -16.36 8.24
C LYS A 176 5.56 -16.26 8.50
N ASP A 177 5.01 -15.05 8.41
CA ASP A 177 3.58 -14.78 8.61
C ASP A 177 2.75 -14.82 7.30
N LEU A 178 3.27 -15.52 6.29
CA LEU A 178 2.74 -15.52 4.91
C LEU A 178 1.30 -16.03 4.78
N ARG A 179 0.83 -16.86 5.72
CA ARG A 179 -0.56 -17.37 5.73
C ARG A 179 -1.61 -16.25 5.84
N HIS A 180 -1.20 -15.05 6.25
CA HIS A 180 -2.06 -13.88 6.40
C HIS A 180 -2.02 -12.97 5.17
N LEU A 181 -1.19 -13.27 4.18
CA LEU A 181 -0.99 -12.46 2.99
C LEU A 181 -1.53 -13.16 1.74
N LEU A 182 -2.16 -12.38 0.87
CA LEU A 182 -2.40 -12.73 -0.51
C LEU A 182 -1.59 -11.81 -1.41
N ILE A 183 -0.60 -12.34 -2.09
CA ILE A 183 0.16 -11.57 -3.09
C ILE A 183 -0.65 -11.49 -4.38
N VAL A 184 -0.90 -10.26 -4.84
CA VAL A 184 -1.61 -9.92 -6.08
C VAL A 184 -0.63 -9.21 -7.00
N GLU A 185 -0.17 -9.87 -8.05
CA GLU A 185 0.72 -9.24 -9.03
C GLU A 185 -0.07 -8.38 -10.01
N TYR A 186 0.42 -7.17 -10.28
CA TYR A 186 -0.20 -6.23 -11.21
C TYR A 186 -0.49 -6.85 -12.57
N ASN A 187 0.44 -7.62 -13.11
CA ASN A 187 0.28 -8.26 -14.41
C ASN A 187 -0.87 -9.28 -14.44
N ASN A 188 -1.08 -10.02 -13.35
CA ASN A 188 -2.20 -10.95 -13.22
C ASN A 188 -3.50 -10.17 -13.04
N LEU A 189 -3.51 -9.15 -12.17
CA LEU A 189 -4.69 -8.30 -11.94
C LEU A 189 -5.23 -7.68 -13.23
N VAL A 190 -4.36 -7.22 -14.13
CA VAL A 190 -4.80 -6.58 -15.38
C VAL A 190 -4.90 -7.54 -16.57
N GLY A 191 -4.30 -8.72 -16.49
CA GLY A 191 -4.30 -9.73 -17.56
C GLY A 191 -5.44 -10.73 -17.44
N ASP A 192 -5.85 -11.07 -16.23
CA ASP A 192 -6.94 -11.99 -15.93
C ASP A 192 -7.70 -11.52 -14.69
N THR A 193 -8.32 -10.36 -14.80
CA THR A 193 -8.94 -9.62 -13.70
C THR A 193 -10.00 -10.45 -12.98
N GLU A 194 -10.85 -11.15 -13.72
CA GLU A 194 -11.96 -11.90 -13.14
C GLU A 194 -11.46 -13.05 -12.26
N ASN A 195 -10.50 -13.84 -12.72
CA ASN A 195 -9.94 -14.94 -11.93
C ASN A 195 -9.14 -14.41 -10.73
N GLU A 196 -8.43 -13.31 -10.89
CA GLU A 196 -7.72 -12.69 -9.77
C GLU A 196 -8.69 -12.15 -8.70
N MET A 197 -9.80 -11.54 -9.10
CA MET A 197 -10.86 -11.12 -8.18
C MET A 197 -11.50 -12.31 -7.46
N LYS A 198 -11.81 -13.43 -8.15
CA LYS A 198 -12.32 -14.64 -7.51
C LYS A 198 -11.36 -15.16 -6.46
N ARG A 199 -10.05 -15.18 -6.74
CA ARG A 199 -8.99 -15.58 -5.79
C ARG A 199 -8.93 -14.65 -4.56
N ILE A 200 -9.13 -13.35 -4.75
CA ILE A 200 -9.20 -12.37 -3.67
C ILE A 200 -10.41 -12.64 -2.77
N TYR A 201 -11.60 -12.83 -3.34
CA TYR A 201 -12.82 -13.11 -2.58
C TYR A 201 -12.73 -14.42 -1.80
N GLU A 202 -12.18 -15.48 -2.41
CA GLU A 202 -11.91 -16.75 -1.73
C GLU A 202 -10.96 -16.55 -0.54
N PHE A 203 -9.87 -15.82 -0.72
CA PHE A 203 -8.92 -15.51 0.37
C PHE A 203 -9.59 -14.73 1.50
N LEU A 204 -10.51 -13.81 1.19
CA LEU A 204 -11.23 -13.00 2.19
C LEU A 204 -12.38 -13.79 2.88
N ASP A 205 -12.72 -15.00 2.45
CA ASP A 205 -13.89 -15.77 2.83
C ASP A 205 -15.20 -15.02 2.54
N LEU A 206 -15.27 -14.33 1.41
CA LEU A 206 -16.43 -13.56 0.97
C LEU A 206 -17.08 -14.21 -0.26
N GLU A 207 -18.40 -14.05 -0.39
CA GLU A 207 -19.11 -14.42 -1.60
C GLU A 207 -18.68 -13.51 -2.77
N TYR A 208 -18.37 -14.11 -3.93
CA TYR A 208 -17.92 -13.37 -5.11
C TYR A 208 -19.03 -12.45 -5.63
N TYR A 209 -18.67 -11.20 -5.84
CA TYR A 209 -19.50 -10.18 -6.47
C TYR A 209 -19.09 -10.01 -7.94
N GLN A 210 -20.07 -9.95 -8.85
CA GLN A 210 -19.79 -9.74 -10.27
C GLN A 210 -19.45 -8.28 -10.56
N HIS A 211 -18.18 -8.01 -10.83
CA HIS A 211 -17.68 -6.67 -11.13
C HIS A 211 -17.81 -6.30 -12.61
N ASP A 212 -17.94 -5.01 -12.88
CA ASP A 212 -17.84 -4.43 -14.23
C ASP A 212 -16.43 -3.87 -14.45
N PHE A 213 -15.62 -4.61 -15.19
CA PHE A 213 -14.22 -4.26 -15.45
C PHE A 213 -14.04 -3.22 -16.58
N ASP A 214 -15.10 -2.91 -17.31
CA ASP A 214 -15.12 -1.87 -18.33
C ASP A 214 -15.65 -0.52 -17.81
N ASN A 215 -16.12 -0.48 -16.56
CA ASN A 215 -16.70 0.70 -15.94
C ASN A 215 -16.18 0.91 -14.51
N VAL A 216 -14.85 0.97 -14.35
CA VAL A 216 -14.19 1.16 -13.06
C VAL A 216 -14.04 2.65 -12.75
N HIS A 217 -14.45 3.09 -11.57
CA HIS A 217 -14.33 4.47 -11.11
C HIS A 217 -13.70 4.54 -9.73
N ASN A 218 -12.79 5.51 -9.53
CA ASN A 218 -12.33 5.85 -8.19
C ASN A 218 -13.32 6.84 -7.58
N ASN A 219 -14.14 6.37 -6.64
CA ASN A 219 -15.16 7.18 -5.96
C ASN A 219 -14.58 8.09 -4.87
N HIS A 220 -13.30 7.94 -4.53
CA HIS A 220 -12.62 8.71 -3.51
C HIS A 220 -11.67 9.73 -4.13
N ARG A 221 -11.86 11.01 -3.76
CA ARG A 221 -10.96 12.09 -4.18
C ARG A 221 -9.76 12.12 -3.26
N GLU A 222 -8.58 11.98 -3.83
CA GLU A 222 -7.30 12.16 -3.15
C GLU A 222 -6.67 13.52 -3.55
N LEU A 223 -5.96 14.13 -2.59
CA LEU A 223 -5.35 15.46 -2.79
C LEU A 223 -3.96 15.32 -3.42
N ASP A 224 -3.89 14.69 -4.60
CA ASP A 224 -2.64 14.34 -5.28
C ASP A 224 -1.76 15.53 -5.57
N ASN A 225 -2.38 16.58 -6.10
CA ASN A 225 -1.66 17.77 -6.49
C ASN A 225 -1.16 18.57 -5.28
N GLU A 226 -1.97 18.66 -4.24
CA GLU A 226 -1.69 19.41 -3.02
C GLU A 226 -0.59 18.73 -2.18
N LEU A 227 -0.58 17.40 -2.13
CA LEU A 227 0.33 16.63 -1.27
C LEU A 227 1.62 16.23 -1.99
N TYR A 228 1.55 15.93 -3.29
CA TYR A 228 2.66 15.32 -4.02
C TYR A 228 3.16 16.18 -5.18
N ALA A 229 2.43 17.24 -5.55
CA ALA A 229 2.62 17.99 -6.79
C ALA A 229 2.68 17.08 -8.03
N LEU A 230 1.86 16.04 -8.04
CA LEU A 230 1.70 15.06 -9.11
C LEU A 230 0.22 14.88 -9.41
N LYS A 231 -0.27 15.57 -10.42
CA LYS A 231 -1.66 15.43 -10.89
C LYS A 231 -1.92 13.99 -11.32
N ASP A 232 -3.10 13.48 -11.03
CA ASP A 232 -3.56 12.15 -11.45
C ASP A 232 -2.76 10.96 -10.88
N MET A 233 -2.12 11.12 -9.72
CA MET A 233 -1.37 10.03 -9.09
C MET A 233 -2.27 8.83 -8.78
N HIS A 234 -3.50 9.07 -8.34
CA HIS A 234 -4.49 8.05 -8.02
C HIS A 234 -5.63 7.96 -9.06
N HIS A 235 -5.38 8.48 -10.26
CA HIS A 235 -6.35 8.33 -11.35
C HIS A 235 -6.49 6.88 -11.79
N VAL A 236 -7.75 6.42 -11.91
CA VAL A 236 -8.12 5.10 -12.43
C VAL A 236 -8.80 5.28 -13.79
N ARG A 237 -8.45 4.45 -14.73
CA ARG A 237 -9.14 4.41 -16.02
C ARG A 237 -10.42 3.60 -15.93
N THR A 238 -11.40 3.95 -16.73
CA THR A 238 -12.72 3.30 -16.74
C THR A 238 -12.66 1.81 -17.11
N SER A 239 -11.66 1.37 -17.88
CA SER A 239 -11.51 -0.05 -18.21
C SER A 239 -10.16 -0.59 -17.73
N VAL A 240 -10.16 -1.83 -17.23
CA VAL A 240 -8.95 -2.53 -16.83
C VAL A 240 -8.12 -2.89 -18.05
N LYS A 241 -6.94 -2.29 -18.18
CA LYS A 241 -6.00 -2.55 -19.29
C LYS A 241 -4.58 -2.47 -18.79
N LYS A 242 -3.73 -3.39 -19.26
CA LYS A 242 -2.29 -3.30 -19.01
C LYS A 242 -1.72 -2.03 -19.65
N ILE A 243 -1.04 -1.24 -18.83
CA ILE A 243 -0.34 -0.06 -19.27
C ILE A 243 1.03 -0.10 -18.60
N SER A 244 2.02 -0.40 -19.39
CA SER A 244 3.42 -0.24 -19.00
C SER A 244 4.16 0.41 -20.17
N LYS A 245 5.05 1.34 -19.86
CA LYS A 245 6.11 1.73 -20.77
C LYS A 245 7.25 0.73 -20.62
N ASN A 246 8.01 0.55 -21.71
CA ASN A 246 9.23 -0.23 -21.61
C ASN A 246 10.24 0.52 -20.69
N PRO A 247 10.73 -0.09 -19.62
CA PRO A 247 11.69 0.55 -18.71
C PRO A 247 12.94 1.09 -19.42
N GLN A 248 13.45 0.36 -20.42
CA GLN A 248 14.63 0.74 -21.19
C GLN A 248 14.46 2.07 -21.96
N ASP A 249 13.22 2.51 -22.24
CA ASP A 249 12.96 3.78 -22.91
C ASP A 249 12.96 4.98 -21.94
N ILE A 250 12.97 4.72 -20.64
CA ILE A 250 12.76 5.73 -19.60
C ILE A 250 13.91 5.79 -18.60
N LEU A 251 14.45 4.64 -18.19
CA LEU A 251 15.45 4.53 -17.15
C LEU A 251 16.84 4.27 -17.75
N SER A 252 17.88 4.75 -17.07
CA SER A 252 19.26 4.46 -17.42
C SER A 252 19.65 3.01 -17.15
N ASP A 253 20.67 2.49 -17.84
CA ASP A 253 21.22 1.17 -17.59
C ASP A 253 21.67 1.01 -16.13
N TYR A 254 22.17 2.08 -15.51
CA TYR A 254 22.54 2.11 -14.09
C TYR A 254 21.34 1.74 -13.18
N ILE A 255 20.18 2.36 -13.39
CA ILE A 255 18.98 2.10 -12.60
C ILE A 255 18.42 0.70 -12.90
N LEU A 256 18.43 0.30 -14.17
CA LEU A 256 17.97 -1.02 -14.59
C LEU A 256 18.79 -2.14 -13.91
N ASP A 257 20.09 -2.03 -13.89
CA ASP A 257 20.98 -3.01 -13.27
C ASP A 257 20.89 -2.99 -11.74
N LYS A 258 20.82 -1.81 -11.14
CA LYS A 258 20.83 -1.60 -9.69
C LYS A 258 19.58 -2.17 -9.00
N TYR A 259 18.41 -1.98 -9.62
CA TYR A 259 17.12 -2.33 -9.00
C TYR A 259 16.43 -3.53 -9.65
N ASN A 260 17.15 -4.30 -10.44
CA ASN A 260 16.65 -5.52 -11.04
C ASN A 260 16.54 -6.65 -9.99
N ARG A 261 15.53 -7.53 -10.15
CA ARG A 261 15.34 -8.76 -9.35
C ARG A 261 15.23 -8.55 -7.84
N LEU A 262 14.62 -7.44 -7.43
CA LEU A 262 14.35 -7.18 -6.01
C LEU A 262 13.06 -7.88 -5.51
N GLU A 263 12.30 -8.50 -6.40
CA GLU A 263 11.00 -9.12 -6.14
C GLU A 263 11.16 -10.44 -5.36
N TYR A 264 11.38 -10.35 -4.04
CA TYR A 264 11.57 -11.50 -3.15
C TYR A 264 10.34 -12.43 -3.05
N TRP A 265 9.17 -11.99 -3.46
CA TRP A 265 8.00 -12.85 -3.64
C TRP A 265 8.08 -13.75 -4.89
N LYS A 266 9.04 -13.50 -5.78
CA LYS A 266 9.36 -14.31 -6.97
C LYS A 266 10.70 -15.05 -6.83
N TYR A 267 11.68 -14.40 -6.20
CA TYR A 267 13.07 -14.85 -6.17
C TYR A 267 13.50 -15.13 -4.74
N SER A 268 13.78 -16.40 -4.43
CA SER A 268 14.24 -16.83 -3.10
C SER A 268 15.63 -16.33 -2.72
N ASP A 269 16.42 -15.88 -3.69
CA ASP A 269 17.76 -15.31 -3.55
C ASP A 269 17.78 -13.77 -3.49
N SER A 270 16.63 -13.16 -3.37
CA SER A 270 16.51 -11.70 -3.23
C SER A 270 17.22 -11.19 -1.97
N PRO A 271 17.97 -10.08 -2.05
CA PRO A 271 18.69 -9.50 -0.92
C PRO A 271 17.76 -9.15 0.26
N TYR A 272 16.48 -8.87 0.02
CA TYR A 272 15.52 -8.58 1.07
C TYR A 272 15.20 -9.75 2.01
N LEU A 273 15.51 -10.99 1.63
CA LEU A 273 15.28 -12.16 2.49
C LEU A 273 16.44 -12.45 3.43
N HIS A 274 17.57 -11.77 3.27
CA HIS A 274 18.82 -12.01 3.98
C HIS A 274 19.30 -10.76 4.74
N ALA A 275 18.52 -9.67 4.76
CA ALA A 275 18.85 -8.42 5.43
C ALA A 275 18.52 -8.43 6.93
#